data_a6c2ee16e603938189be949bd8065d9f
#
_entry.id   a6c2ee16e603938189be949bd8065d9f
#
_cell.length_a   1.000
_cell.length_b   1.000
_cell.length_c   1.000
_cell.angle_alpha   90.00
_cell.angle_beta   90.00
_cell.angle_gamma   90.00
#
_symmetry.space_group_name_H-M   'P 1'
#
loop_
_entity.id
_entity.type
_entity.pdbx_description
1 polymer ?
#
loop_
_entity_poly.entity_id
_entity_poly.type
_entity_poly.pdbx_seq_one_letter_code
_entity_poly.pdbx_strand_id
1 'polypeptide(L)'
;PNRDGTLMKEEIFGPILPIISYEREPEMHEVLKSQERPLAFYVFSKRDKFINELFNIYSFGGGVANDSIIQFANDNLPFGGVGYSGMGAYHGKYSFKNFTHEKPIIKRSYWFDIPGRYAPYPKSLSLLKFLLKNI
;
A
#
# COMPACT_ATOMS: atom_id res chain seq x y z
N PRO A 1 -26.72 -5.32 11.80
CA PRO A 1 -27.07 -6.09 10.60
C PRO A 1 -26.53 -7.51 10.70
N ASN A 2 -27.19 -8.44 9.99
CA ASN A 2 -26.67 -9.79 9.85
C ASN A 2 -25.35 -9.73 9.04
N ARG A 3 -24.26 -10.29 9.58
CA ARG A 3 -22.93 -10.27 8.93
C ARG A 3 -22.92 -10.95 7.56
N ASP A 4 -23.79 -11.94 7.36
CA ASP A 4 -23.94 -12.67 6.10
C ASP A 4 -25.00 -12.07 5.17
N GLY A 5 -25.63 -10.98 5.58
CA GLY A 5 -26.67 -10.30 4.82
C GLY A 5 -26.15 -9.59 3.57
N THR A 6 -27.00 -9.36 2.60
CA THR A 6 -26.69 -8.68 1.32
C THR A 6 -26.02 -7.31 1.52
N LEU A 7 -26.41 -6.56 2.57
CA LEU A 7 -25.84 -5.25 2.89
C LEU A 7 -24.34 -5.27 3.29
N MET A 8 -23.79 -6.47 3.58
CA MET A 8 -22.39 -6.62 3.95
C MET A 8 -21.55 -7.23 2.83
N LYS A 9 -22.16 -7.60 1.71
CA LYS A 9 -21.48 -8.28 0.58
C LYS A 9 -21.14 -7.35 -0.57
N GLU A 10 -21.88 -6.26 -0.70
CA GLU A 10 -21.73 -5.31 -1.80
C GLU A 10 -21.59 -3.89 -1.27
N GLU A 11 -20.90 -3.03 -2.01
CA GLU A 11 -20.79 -1.61 -1.67
C GLU A 11 -22.15 -0.93 -1.78
N ILE A 12 -22.52 -0.21 -0.71
CA ILE A 12 -23.80 0.51 -0.64
C ILE A 12 -23.62 1.92 -1.21
N PHE A 13 -23.98 2.14 -2.47
CA PHE A 13 -24.05 3.48 -3.05
C PHE A 13 -25.40 4.14 -2.70
N GLY A 14 -25.57 4.59 -1.44
CA GLY A 14 -26.81 5.18 -0.98
C GLY A 14 -26.79 5.62 0.48
N PRO A 15 -27.90 6.18 1.00
CA PRO A 15 -27.98 6.76 2.34
C PRO A 15 -28.18 5.69 3.43
N ILE A 16 -27.52 4.55 3.34
CA ILE A 16 -27.59 3.46 4.33
C ILE A 16 -26.21 3.23 4.92
N LEU A 17 -26.10 3.34 6.22
CA LEU A 17 -24.88 3.06 7.00
C LEU A 17 -25.12 1.85 7.91
N PRO A 18 -24.57 0.67 7.62
CA PRO A 18 -24.61 -0.46 8.54
C PRO A 18 -23.72 -0.18 9.75
N ILE A 19 -24.28 -0.31 10.95
CA ILE A 19 -23.55 -0.14 12.22
C ILE A 19 -23.48 -1.49 12.92
N ILE A 20 -22.25 -1.93 13.22
CA ILE A 20 -21.97 -3.15 13.98
C ILE A 20 -21.33 -2.75 15.30
N SER A 21 -22.00 -3.05 16.42
CA SER A 21 -21.43 -2.88 17.75
C SER A 21 -20.56 -4.08 18.13
N TYR A 22 -19.55 -3.84 18.94
CA TYR A 22 -18.73 -4.88 19.57
C TYR A 22 -18.52 -4.56 21.05
N GLU A 23 -18.38 -5.57 21.87
CA GLU A 23 -18.08 -5.42 23.30
C GLU A 23 -16.57 -5.54 23.57
N ARG A 24 -15.89 -6.36 22.81
CA ARG A 24 -14.45 -6.64 22.95
C ARG A 24 -13.71 -6.41 21.63
N GLU A 25 -12.51 -5.87 21.71
CA GLU A 25 -11.67 -5.60 20.51
C GLU A 25 -11.47 -6.82 19.58
N PRO A 26 -11.33 -8.08 20.06
CA PRO A 26 -11.24 -9.24 19.17
C PRO A 26 -12.43 -9.41 18.22
N GLU A 27 -13.64 -9.07 18.66
CA GLU A 27 -14.85 -9.15 17.83
C GLU A 27 -14.81 -8.15 16.65
N MET A 28 -14.31 -6.96 16.91
CA MET A 28 -14.04 -5.96 15.87
C MET A 28 -13.01 -6.47 14.86
N HIS A 29 -11.91 -7.07 15.34
CA HIS A 29 -10.86 -7.63 14.49
C HIS A 29 -11.37 -8.78 13.62
N GLU A 30 -12.27 -9.61 14.10
CA GLU A 30 -12.92 -10.66 13.30
C GLU A 30 -13.73 -10.06 12.15
N VAL A 31 -14.52 -9.01 12.42
CA VAL A 31 -15.29 -8.33 11.38
C VAL A 31 -14.36 -7.70 10.34
N LEU A 32 -13.35 -6.94 10.78
CA LEU A 32 -12.42 -6.27 9.87
C LEU A 32 -11.63 -7.26 9.00
N LYS A 33 -11.25 -8.41 9.54
CA LYS A 33 -10.54 -9.47 8.79
C LYS A 33 -11.42 -10.20 7.78
N SER A 34 -12.73 -10.26 8.03
CA SER A 34 -13.67 -10.92 7.11
C SER A 34 -14.07 -10.05 5.91
N GLN A 35 -13.75 -8.76 5.95
CA GLN A 35 -14.04 -7.83 4.86
C GLN A 35 -12.87 -7.71 3.89
N GLU A 36 -13.20 -7.38 2.65
CA GLU A 36 -12.21 -7.02 1.63
C GLU A 36 -11.46 -5.73 2.04
N ARG A 37 -10.27 -5.54 1.47
CA ARG A 37 -9.45 -4.35 1.74
C ARG A 37 -10.15 -3.09 1.25
N PRO A 38 -10.53 -2.16 2.14
CA PRO A 38 -11.31 -0.99 1.76
C PRO A 38 -10.47 0.05 1.03
N LEU A 39 -11.14 0.88 0.23
CA LEU A 39 -10.54 2.06 -0.37
C LEU A 39 -10.19 3.10 0.69
N ALA A 40 -11.04 3.27 1.69
CA ALA A 40 -10.84 4.20 2.79
C ALA A 40 -11.04 3.51 4.15
N PHE A 41 -10.18 3.84 5.11
CA PHE A 41 -10.22 3.30 6.47
C PHE A 41 -10.14 4.44 7.49
N TYR A 42 -11.23 4.67 8.22
CA TYR A 42 -11.33 5.77 9.19
C TYR A 42 -11.34 5.22 10.61
N VAL A 43 -10.50 5.79 11.48
CA VAL A 43 -10.41 5.39 12.89
C VAL A 43 -10.64 6.60 13.78
N PHE A 44 -11.68 6.53 14.62
CA PHE A 44 -12.02 7.56 15.59
C PHE A 44 -11.68 7.09 17.00
N SER A 45 -10.65 7.66 17.61
CA SER A 45 -10.22 7.31 18.96
C SER A 45 -9.37 8.40 19.59
N LYS A 46 -9.41 8.52 20.91
CA LYS A 46 -8.45 9.32 21.69
C LYS A 46 -7.16 8.56 22.03
N ARG A 47 -7.10 7.26 21.71
CA ARG A 47 -5.95 6.38 22.01
C ARG A 47 -5.06 6.25 20.79
N ASP A 48 -4.00 7.04 20.69
CA ASP A 48 -3.05 7.02 19.56
C ASP A 48 -2.45 5.62 19.31
N LYS A 49 -2.16 4.89 20.40
CA LYS A 49 -1.66 3.51 20.30
C LYS A 49 -2.63 2.61 19.53
N PHE A 50 -3.92 2.70 19.82
CA PHE A 50 -4.96 1.93 19.15
C PHE A 50 -5.09 2.31 17.66
N ILE A 51 -5.05 3.60 17.34
CA ILE A 51 -5.08 4.10 15.96
C ILE A 51 -3.90 3.51 15.17
N ASN A 52 -2.68 3.64 15.71
CA ASN A 52 -1.46 3.16 15.06
C ASN A 52 -1.46 1.63 14.90
N GLU A 53 -1.99 0.90 15.87
CA GLU A 53 -2.13 -0.55 15.82
C GLU A 53 -3.03 -0.97 14.64
N LEU A 54 -4.21 -0.36 14.51
CA LEU A 54 -5.13 -0.66 13.41
C LEU A 54 -4.53 -0.32 12.05
N PHE A 55 -3.86 0.83 11.91
CA PHE A 55 -3.21 1.23 10.66
C PHE A 55 -2.04 0.32 10.28
N ASN A 56 -1.37 -0.30 11.24
CA ASN A 56 -0.28 -1.24 10.98
C ASN A 56 -0.78 -2.67 10.67
N ILE A 57 -1.89 -3.09 11.26
CA ILE A 57 -2.42 -4.45 11.07
C ILE A 57 -3.17 -4.58 9.75
N TYR A 58 -3.96 -3.57 9.37
CA TYR A 58 -4.84 -3.65 8.22
C TYR A 58 -4.26 -2.98 6.99
N SER A 59 -4.53 -3.56 5.83
CA SER A 59 -4.19 -3.00 4.53
C SER A 59 -5.43 -2.31 3.93
N PHE A 60 -5.27 -1.08 3.47
CA PHE A 60 -6.34 -0.25 2.89
C PHE A 60 -5.76 0.75 1.88
N GLY A 61 -6.58 1.38 1.08
CA GLY A 61 -6.14 2.38 0.11
C GLY A 61 -5.62 3.66 0.74
N GLY A 62 -6.43 4.29 1.58
CA GLY A 62 -6.05 5.47 2.34
C GLY A 62 -6.74 5.52 3.70
N GLY A 63 -6.10 6.09 4.71
CA GLY A 63 -6.66 6.16 6.07
C GLY A 63 -6.62 7.54 6.68
N VAL A 64 -7.56 7.81 7.59
CA VAL A 64 -7.59 9.03 8.39
C VAL A 64 -7.93 8.71 9.84
N ALA A 65 -7.24 9.37 10.75
CA ALA A 65 -7.53 9.31 12.17
C ALA A 65 -8.37 10.54 12.59
N ASN A 66 -9.47 10.29 13.29
CA ASN A 66 -10.37 11.29 13.86
C ASN A 66 -10.98 12.29 12.86
N ASP A 67 -11.02 11.91 11.58
CA ASP A 67 -11.67 12.64 10.50
C ASP A 67 -12.06 11.66 9.39
N SER A 68 -12.71 12.17 8.34
CA SER A 68 -13.10 11.40 7.16
C SER A 68 -12.88 12.24 5.89
N ILE A 69 -12.63 11.56 4.76
CA ILE A 69 -12.55 12.17 3.41
C ILE A 69 -11.32 13.09 3.20
N ILE A 70 -10.75 13.70 4.23
CA ILE A 70 -9.70 14.73 4.11
C ILE A 70 -8.45 14.26 3.36
N GLN A 71 -8.14 12.95 3.37
CA GLN A 71 -7.03 12.39 2.60
C GLN A 71 -7.24 12.52 1.09
N PHE A 72 -8.51 12.56 0.64
CA PHE A 72 -8.86 12.77 -0.76
C PHE A 72 -8.60 14.23 -1.22
N ALA A 73 -8.78 15.19 -0.33
CA ALA A 73 -8.59 16.61 -0.63
C ALA A 73 -7.12 17.04 -0.71
N ASN A 74 -6.18 16.19 -0.35
CA ASN A 74 -4.76 16.50 -0.35
C ASN A 74 -4.04 15.97 -1.60
N ASP A 75 -3.78 16.83 -2.57
CA ASP A 75 -3.11 16.50 -3.84
C ASP A 75 -1.67 15.98 -3.69
N ASN A 76 -1.07 16.13 -2.51
CA ASN A 76 0.27 15.59 -2.22
C ASN A 76 0.25 14.14 -1.74
N LEU A 77 -0.92 13.59 -1.42
CA LEU A 77 -1.10 12.20 -1.04
C LEU A 77 -1.59 11.36 -2.21
N PRO A 78 -1.10 10.11 -2.34
CA PRO A 78 -1.66 9.20 -3.33
C PRO A 78 -3.09 8.82 -2.92
N PHE A 79 -4.01 8.80 -3.89
CA PHE A 79 -5.34 8.27 -3.70
C PHE A 79 -5.55 7.06 -4.62
N GLY A 80 -5.85 5.92 -4.03
CA GLY A 80 -6.06 4.66 -4.74
C GLY A 80 -6.29 3.50 -3.79
N GLY A 81 -6.84 2.41 -4.30
CA GLY A 81 -7.18 1.23 -3.54
C GLY A 81 -6.10 0.16 -3.51
N VAL A 82 -6.38 -0.94 -2.82
CA VAL A 82 -5.51 -2.12 -2.70
C VAL A 82 -6.33 -3.38 -2.92
N GLY A 83 -5.91 -4.24 -3.84
CA GLY A 83 -6.64 -5.47 -4.16
C GLY A 83 -7.99 -5.17 -4.81
N TYR A 84 -9.08 -5.62 -4.21
CA TYR A 84 -10.42 -5.39 -4.77
C TYR A 84 -10.88 -3.93 -4.73
N SER A 85 -10.34 -3.11 -3.84
CA SER A 85 -10.69 -1.68 -3.80
C SER A 85 -9.98 -0.82 -4.85
N GLY A 86 -9.03 -1.38 -5.59
CA GLY A 86 -8.36 -0.70 -6.69
C GLY A 86 -6.91 -1.12 -6.90
N MET A 87 -6.30 -0.54 -7.95
CA MET A 87 -4.92 -0.77 -8.33
C MET A 87 -4.30 0.53 -8.80
N GLY A 88 -3.10 0.85 -8.30
CA GLY A 88 -2.44 2.11 -8.56
C GLY A 88 -2.98 3.26 -7.70
N ALA A 89 -2.49 4.45 -7.96
CA ALA A 89 -2.89 5.65 -7.23
C ALA A 89 -2.76 6.89 -8.12
N TYR A 90 -3.55 7.92 -7.87
CA TYR A 90 -3.47 9.18 -8.57
C TYR A 90 -3.36 10.37 -7.59
N HIS A 91 -3.44 11.57 -8.00
CA HIS A 91 -3.13 12.88 -7.47
C HIS A 91 -1.68 13.34 -7.74
N GLY A 92 -1.56 14.57 -8.20
CA GLY A 92 -0.29 15.26 -8.43
C GLY A 92 0.76 14.39 -9.15
N LYS A 93 1.92 14.21 -8.53
CA LYS A 93 3.03 13.41 -9.07
C LYS A 93 2.68 11.93 -9.31
N TYR A 94 1.71 11.39 -8.58
CA TYR A 94 1.31 9.98 -8.75
C TYR A 94 0.53 9.79 -10.05
N SER A 95 -0.32 10.74 -10.42
CA SER A 95 -0.96 10.74 -11.75
C SER A 95 0.07 10.81 -12.87
N PHE A 96 1.07 11.69 -12.75
CA PHE A 96 2.15 11.79 -13.72
C PHE A 96 2.88 10.45 -13.88
N LYS A 97 3.22 9.78 -12.76
CA LYS A 97 3.90 8.48 -12.78
C LYS A 97 3.08 7.38 -13.45
N ASN A 98 1.76 7.38 -13.27
CA ASN A 98 0.88 6.39 -13.90
C ASN A 98 0.84 6.49 -15.43
N PHE A 99 1.01 7.69 -15.98
CA PHE A 99 0.97 7.94 -17.42
C PHE A 99 2.36 8.10 -18.07
N THR A 100 3.43 7.88 -17.30
CA THR A 100 4.80 7.97 -17.76
C THR A 100 5.57 6.68 -17.49
N HIS A 101 6.63 6.47 -18.26
CA HIS A 101 7.56 5.38 -18.06
C HIS A 101 8.90 5.92 -17.55
N GLU A 102 9.32 5.47 -16.36
CA GLU A 102 10.66 5.77 -15.84
C GLU A 102 11.69 4.94 -16.60
N LYS A 103 12.44 5.60 -17.51
CA LYS A 103 13.47 4.95 -18.34
C LYS A 103 14.84 5.04 -17.68
N PRO A 104 15.38 3.95 -17.13
CA PRO A 104 16.71 3.95 -16.56
C PRO A 104 17.76 4.02 -17.68
N ILE A 105 18.73 4.94 -17.56
CA ILE A 105 19.83 5.10 -18.50
C ILE A 105 21.13 5.11 -17.73
N ILE A 106 22.02 4.16 -18.05
CA ILE A 106 23.36 4.10 -17.48
C ILE A 106 24.35 4.49 -18.57
N LYS A 107 25.10 5.57 -18.34
CA LYS A 107 26.25 5.94 -19.19
C LYS A 107 27.53 5.49 -18.50
N ARG A 108 28.24 4.59 -19.14
CA ARG A 108 29.53 4.10 -18.65
C ARG A 108 30.69 4.85 -19.33
N SER A 109 31.75 5.09 -18.58
CA SER A 109 33.00 5.59 -19.12
C SER A 109 33.73 4.49 -19.95
N TYR A 110 34.33 4.87 -21.03
CA TYR A 110 35.17 3.96 -21.86
C TYR A 110 36.57 3.71 -21.24
N TRP A 111 36.99 4.54 -20.28
CA TRP A 111 38.35 4.50 -19.75
C TRP A 111 38.60 3.38 -18.75
N PHE A 112 37.56 2.80 -18.20
CA PHE A 112 37.70 1.75 -17.19
C PHE A 112 36.74 0.59 -17.50
N ASP A 113 37.30 -0.61 -17.56
CA ASP A 113 36.52 -1.82 -17.59
C ASP A 113 36.93 -2.78 -16.48
N ILE A 114 35.99 -3.59 -16.02
CA ILE A 114 36.23 -4.56 -14.96
C ILE A 114 36.64 -5.87 -15.63
N PRO A 115 37.92 -6.28 -15.50
CA PRO A 115 38.38 -7.58 -16.01
C PRO A 115 37.52 -8.69 -15.34
N GLY A 116 37.08 -9.64 -16.12
CA GLY A 116 36.24 -10.74 -15.62
C GLY A 116 34.73 -10.54 -15.75
N ARG A 117 34.30 -9.40 -16.29
CA ARG A 117 32.90 -9.19 -16.68
C ARG A 117 32.50 -9.98 -17.93
N TYR A 118 33.49 -10.31 -18.75
CA TYR A 118 33.35 -11.05 -20.02
C TYR A 118 34.00 -12.43 -19.93
N ALA A 119 33.55 -13.33 -20.78
CA ALA A 119 34.18 -14.64 -20.92
C ALA A 119 35.60 -14.53 -21.53
N PRO A 120 36.54 -15.35 -21.09
CA PRO A 120 36.41 -16.40 -20.04
C PRO A 120 36.35 -15.80 -18.66
N TYR A 121 35.34 -16.24 -17.87
CA TYR A 121 35.13 -15.74 -16.51
C TYR A 121 36.26 -16.20 -15.58
N PRO A 122 36.67 -15.36 -14.60
CA PRO A 122 37.67 -15.77 -13.61
C PRO A 122 37.15 -16.96 -12.80
N LYS A 123 38.03 -17.93 -12.52
CA LYS A 123 37.67 -19.12 -11.74
C LYS A 123 37.27 -18.86 -10.29
N SER A 124 37.49 -17.62 -9.80
CA SER A 124 37.17 -17.21 -8.43
C SER A 124 35.78 -16.58 -8.31
N LEU A 125 34.86 -17.33 -7.75
CA LEU A 125 33.53 -16.83 -7.36
C LEU A 125 33.54 -15.76 -6.24
N SER A 126 34.63 -15.69 -5.47
CA SER A 126 34.75 -14.75 -4.33
C SER A 126 34.75 -13.31 -4.77
N LEU A 127 35.42 -12.97 -5.85
CA LEU A 127 35.44 -11.60 -6.42
C LEU A 127 34.04 -11.17 -6.90
N LEU A 128 33.32 -12.06 -7.59
CA LEU A 128 31.95 -11.83 -8.05
C LEU A 128 30.99 -11.64 -6.87
N LYS A 129 31.09 -12.46 -5.85
CA LYS A 129 30.27 -12.32 -4.62
C LYS A 129 30.56 -11.01 -3.88
N PHE A 130 31.81 -10.56 -3.85
CA PHE A 130 32.19 -9.28 -3.24
C PHE A 130 31.59 -8.09 -4.02
N LEU A 131 31.66 -8.11 -5.34
CA LEU A 131 31.09 -7.06 -6.19
C LEU A 131 29.57 -6.99 -6.09
N LEU A 132 28.89 -8.13 -6.09
CA LEU A 132 27.41 -8.19 -5.99
C LEU A 132 26.87 -7.86 -4.60
N LYS A 133 27.68 -7.98 -3.55
CA LYS A 133 27.26 -7.65 -2.18
C LYS A 133 27.24 -6.15 -1.88
N ASN A 134 27.92 -5.35 -2.71
CA ASN A 134 28.08 -3.91 -2.53
C ASN A 134 27.37 -3.07 -3.61
N ILE A 135 26.45 -3.67 -4.34
CA ILE A 135 25.49 -3.03 -5.23
C ILE A 135 24.11 -3.09 -4.57
#